data_26b3cd2fd6fd00992b4c4f4c19edb327
#
_entry.id   26b3cd2fd6fd00992b4c4f4c19edb327
#
_cell.length_a   1.000
_cell.length_b   1.000
_cell.length_c   1.000
_cell.angle_alpha   90.00
_cell.angle_beta   90.00
_cell.angle_gamma   90.00
#
_symmetry.space_group_name_H-M   'P 1'
#
loop_
_entity.id
_entity.type
_entity.pdbx_description
1 polymer ?
#
loop_
_entity_poly.entity_id
_entity_poly.type
_entity_poly.pdbx_seq_one_letter_code
_entity_poly.pdbx_strand_id
1 'polypeptide(L)'
;MRLLSMACVLLVLGLATGCVGSREAEEVPPDQRFGHRYANSGPDGRMTTAISQPDSSVSYFYYPAVFDTVVVRPEPFAPDIPAASQQVTVEVLIKGAFPDACSELHDVAQERAGNILDVALMMRKPEGSICASVRRPYRFYMMLEGSYGIGHYTLKLNNKNVAFQIMASEDEAR
;
A
#
# COMPACT_ATOMS: atom_id res chain seq x y z
N MET A 1 69.93 48.20 -23.65
CA MET A 1 69.85 46.76 -23.99
C MET A 1 69.75 45.95 -22.74
N ARG A 2 68.55 45.49 -22.43
CA ARG A 2 68.31 44.36 -21.48
C ARG A 2 66.84 43.95 -21.58
N LEU A 3 66.62 42.77 -22.03
CA LEU A 3 65.32 42.14 -22.26
C LEU A 3 64.64 41.89 -20.94
N LEU A 4 63.42 42.36 -20.83
CA LEU A 4 62.45 41.93 -19.80
C LEU A 4 61.92 40.56 -20.15
N SER A 5 62.12 39.62 -19.23
CA SER A 5 61.46 38.30 -19.25
C SER A 5 60.15 38.44 -18.52
N MET A 6 59.03 38.37 -19.23
CA MET A 6 57.67 38.31 -18.66
C MET A 6 57.37 36.86 -18.36
N ALA A 7 57.36 36.51 -17.08
CA ALA A 7 56.84 35.22 -16.62
C ALA A 7 55.29 35.27 -16.55
N CYS A 8 54.67 34.58 -17.46
CA CYS A 8 53.21 34.35 -17.46
C CYS A 8 52.85 33.32 -16.40
N VAL A 9 52.33 33.78 -15.28
CA VAL A 9 51.71 32.89 -14.27
C VAL A 9 50.29 32.61 -14.72
N LEU A 10 50.07 31.44 -15.31
CA LEU A 10 48.74 30.90 -15.62
C LEU A 10 48.09 30.39 -14.32
N LEU A 11 47.18 31.20 -13.78
CA LEU A 11 46.33 30.84 -12.66
C LEU A 11 45.19 29.94 -13.21
N VAL A 12 45.36 28.64 -13.09
CA VAL A 12 44.30 27.68 -13.42
C VAL A 12 43.29 27.69 -12.26
N LEU A 13 42.21 28.47 -12.39
CA LEU A 13 41.02 28.32 -11.52
C LEU A 13 40.33 27.03 -11.92
N GLY A 14 40.54 25.96 -11.13
CA GLY A 14 39.74 24.75 -11.19
C GLY A 14 38.31 25.05 -10.70
N LEU A 15 37.39 25.24 -11.63
CA LEU A 15 35.95 25.18 -11.36
C LEU A 15 35.59 23.74 -11.00
N ALA A 16 35.59 23.43 -9.70
CA ALA A 16 34.97 22.25 -9.20
C ALA A 16 33.44 22.42 -9.35
N THR A 17 32.91 22.05 -10.51
CA THR A 17 31.46 21.80 -10.67
C THR A 17 31.10 20.56 -9.84
N GLY A 18 30.79 20.80 -8.57
CA GLY A 18 30.14 19.79 -7.74
C GLY A 18 28.81 19.45 -8.39
N CYS A 19 28.70 18.29 -9.01
CA CYS A 19 27.42 17.68 -9.28
C CYS A 19 26.71 17.50 -7.95
N VAL A 20 25.82 18.43 -7.61
CA VAL A 20 24.77 18.20 -6.64
C VAL A 20 23.90 17.13 -7.29
N GLY A 21 24.22 15.87 -7.01
CA GLY A 21 23.34 14.77 -7.35
C GLY A 21 22.00 15.04 -6.65
N SER A 22 21.03 15.53 -7.40
CA SER A 22 19.64 15.49 -6.99
C SER A 22 19.39 14.02 -6.65
N ARG A 23 19.27 13.67 -5.37
CA ARG A 23 18.69 12.42 -4.98
C ARG A 23 17.28 12.47 -5.56
N GLU A 24 17.07 11.81 -6.68
CA GLU A 24 15.73 11.49 -7.13
C GLU A 24 15.08 10.81 -5.94
N ALA A 25 14.07 11.45 -5.38
CA ALA A 25 13.28 10.87 -4.31
C ALA A 25 12.80 9.53 -4.86
N GLU A 26 13.22 8.45 -4.23
CA GLU A 26 12.87 7.09 -4.64
C GLU A 26 11.35 7.02 -4.77
N GLU A 27 10.88 6.90 -6.00
CA GLU A 27 9.46 6.98 -6.29
C GLU A 27 8.76 5.76 -5.67
N VAL A 28 7.99 6.00 -4.59
CA VAL A 28 7.23 4.94 -3.91
C VAL A 28 6.36 4.22 -4.94
N PRO A 29 6.49 2.89 -5.06
CA PRO A 29 5.69 2.12 -6.01
C PRO A 29 4.19 2.42 -5.86
N PRO A 30 3.43 2.51 -6.97
CA PRO A 30 2.02 2.90 -6.92
C PRO A 30 1.17 2.09 -5.95
N ASP A 31 1.44 0.79 -5.81
CA ASP A 31 0.71 -0.08 -4.88
C ASP A 31 1.11 0.09 -3.40
N GLN A 32 2.07 0.94 -3.12
CA GLN A 32 2.48 1.34 -1.77
C GLN A 32 2.02 2.75 -1.39
N ARG A 33 1.46 3.53 -2.35
CA ARG A 33 0.91 4.85 -2.07
C ARG A 33 -0.49 4.74 -1.47
N PHE A 34 -0.77 5.58 -0.47
CA PHE A 34 -2.11 5.69 0.08
C PHE A 34 -3.12 6.10 -1.00
N GLY A 35 -4.33 5.53 -0.93
CA GLY A 35 -5.42 5.84 -1.86
C GLY A 35 -5.19 5.35 -3.30
N HIS A 36 -4.05 4.71 -3.58
CA HIS A 36 -3.77 4.20 -4.91
C HIS A 36 -4.66 3.00 -5.24
N ARG A 37 -5.42 3.15 -6.31
CA ARG A 37 -6.31 2.12 -6.86
C ARG A 37 -6.02 1.94 -8.34
N TYR A 38 -5.75 0.72 -8.76
CA TYR A 38 -5.87 0.38 -10.17
C TYR A 38 -7.33 0.03 -10.46
N ALA A 39 -8.09 1.01 -10.89
CA ALA A 39 -9.39 0.77 -11.48
C ALA A 39 -9.16 0.34 -12.93
N ASN A 40 -9.31 -0.93 -13.21
CA ASN A 40 -9.12 -1.54 -14.53
C ASN A 40 -7.66 -1.68 -14.99
N SER A 41 -7.44 -2.68 -15.82
CA SER A 41 -6.18 -3.06 -16.42
C SER A 41 -5.35 -1.86 -16.92
N GLY A 42 -4.40 -1.41 -16.10
CA GLY A 42 -3.30 -0.61 -16.58
C GLY A 42 -2.39 -1.45 -17.49
N PRO A 43 -1.46 -0.83 -18.22
CA PRO A 43 -0.56 -1.51 -19.14
C PRO A 43 0.32 -2.58 -18.48
N ASP A 44 0.41 -2.60 -17.16
CA ASP A 44 1.14 -3.59 -16.35
C ASP A 44 0.26 -4.76 -15.86
N GLY A 45 -1.00 -4.82 -16.28
CA GLY A 45 -1.93 -5.91 -15.94
C GLY A 45 -2.32 -6.00 -14.46
N ARG A 46 -2.03 -4.99 -13.66
CA ARG A 46 -2.38 -4.96 -12.24
C ARG A 46 -3.84 -4.59 -12.06
N MET A 47 -4.66 -5.57 -11.82
CA MET A 47 -6.10 -5.38 -11.59
C MET A 47 -6.43 -5.34 -10.10
N THR A 48 -7.33 -4.44 -9.73
CA THR A 48 -8.00 -4.47 -8.43
C THR A 48 -9.12 -5.51 -8.48
N THR A 49 -9.13 -6.40 -7.51
CA THR A 49 -10.22 -7.37 -7.37
C THR A 49 -11.33 -6.76 -6.52
N ALA A 50 -12.54 -6.78 -7.04
CA ALA A 50 -13.73 -6.35 -6.32
C ALA A 50 -14.49 -7.56 -5.75
N ILE A 51 -15.27 -7.32 -4.70
CA ILE A 51 -16.29 -8.27 -4.22
C ILE A 51 -17.49 -8.14 -5.14
N SER A 52 -17.92 -9.25 -5.72
CA SER A 52 -19.12 -9.35 -6.56
C SER A 52 -20.27 -9.97 -5.79
N GLN A 53 -21.50 -9.58 -6.10
CA GLN A 53 -22.67 -10.22 -5.52
C GLN A 53 -22.78 -11.67 -6.02
N PRO A 54 -23.22 -12.61 -5.14
CA PRO A 54 -23.45 -14.00 -5.53
C PRO A 54 -24.67 -14.10 -6.46
N ASP A 55 -24.61 -15.04 -7.39
CA ASP A 55 -25.80 -15.48 -8.13
C ASP A 55 -26.70 -16.28 -7.19
N SER A 56 -27.91 -15.78 -6.96
CA SER A 56 -28.88 -16.42 -6.04
C SER A 56 -29.38 -17.81 -6.51
N SER A 57 -29.14 -18.16 -7.77
CA SER A 57 -29.50 -19.47 -8.33
C SER A 57 -28.42 -20.54 -8.12
N VAL A 58 -27.27 -20.16 -7.58
CA VAL A 58 -26.11 -21.03 -7.39
C VAL A 58 -25.83 -21.21 -5.90
N SER A 59 -25.65 -22.47 -5.47
CA SER A 59 -25.11 -22.77 -4.14
C SER A 59 -23.61 -22.57 -4.09
N TYR A 60 -23.11 -22.00 -3.00
CA TYR A 60 -21.69 -21.71 -2.83
C TYR A 60 -21.13 -22.33 -1.55
N PHE A 61 -19.91 -22.79 -1.64
CA PHE A 61 -19.06 -23.08 -0.50
C PHE A 61 -18.28 -21.81 -0.12
N TYR A 62 -18.33 -21.42 1.17
CA TYR A 62 -17.68 -20.23 1.71
C TYR A 62 -16.52 -20.61 2.61
N TYR A 63 -15.42 -19.88 2.51
CA TYR A 63 -14.22 -20.13 3.31
C TYR A 63 -13.37 -18.87 3.47
N PRO A 64 -12.50 -18.79 4.51
CA PRO A 64 -11.60 -17.65 4.69
C PRO A 64 -10.69 -17.45 3.49
N ALA A 65 -10.51 -16.18 3.10
CA ALA A 65 -9.63 -15.84 2.00
C ALA A 65 -8.18 -16.25 2.27
N VAL A 66 -7.55 -16.82 1.24
CA VAL A 66 -6.12 -17.15 1.24
C VAL A 66 -5.34 -15.97 0.69
N PHE A 67 -4.38 -15.47 1.45
CA PHE A 67 -3.54 -14.34 1.06
C PHE A 67 -2.09 -14.52 1.51
N ASP A 68 -1.18 -13.85 0.80
CA ASP A 68 0.25 -13.92 1.03
C ASP A 68 0.75 -12.69 1.79
N THR A 69 0.26 -11.49 1.43
CA THR A 69 0.77 -10.21 1.92
C THR A 69 -0.37 -9.28 2.30
N VAL A 70 -0.17 -8.58 3.42
CA VAL A 70 -1.03 -7.48 3.89
C VAL A 70 -0.15 -6.26 4.08
N VAL A 71 -0.54 -5.14 3.47
CA VAL A 71 0.12 -3.85 3.61
C VAL A 71 -0.88 -2.85 4.16
N VAL A 72 -0.58 -2.29 5.32
CA VAL A 72 -1.40 -1.26 5.97
C VAL A 72 -0.80 0.10 5.64
N ARG A 73 -1.63 1.03 5.18
CA ARG A 73 -1.23 2.36 4.74
C ARG A 73 -2.10 3.42 5.38
N PRO A 74 -1.63 4.06 6.46
CA PRO A 74 -2.27 5.27 6.96
C PRO A 74 -2.17 6.41 5.95
N GLU A 75 -3.21 7.23 5.88
CA GLU A 75 -3.16 8.51 5.20
C GLU A 75 -2.12 9.42 5.87
N PRO A 76 -1.32 10.18 5.13
CA PRO A 76 -0.41 11.16 5.72
C PRO A 76 -1.18 12.26 6.44
N PHE A 77 -0.62 12.76 7.53
CA PHE A 77 -1.17 13.94 8.20
C PHE A 77 -1.07 15.18 7.31
N ALA A 78 -2.06 16.06 7.44
CA ALA A 78 -2.03 17.36 6.79
C ALA A 78 -0.94 18.24 7.44
N PRO A 79 -0.07 18.91 6.66
CA PRO A 79 1.09 19.62 7.20
C PRO A 79 0.73 20.85 8.05
N ASP A 80 -0.45 21.43 7.82
CA ASP A 80 -0.87 22.69 8.46
C ASP A 80 -1.61 22.50 9.79
N ILE A 81 -1.80 21.26 10.25
CA ILE A 81 -2.57 20.94 11.46
C ILE A 81 -1.69 20.06 12.36
N PRO A 82 -1.59 20.37 13.68
CA PRO A 82 -0.83 19.54 14.60
C PRO A 82 -1.27 18.08 14.55
N ALA A 83 -0.35 17.15 14.34
CA ALA A 83 -0.65 15.72 14.15
C ALA A 83 -1.41 15.13 15.35
N ALA A 84 -1.14 15.61 16.57
CA ALA A 84 -1.82 15.17 17.78
C ALA A 84 -3.33 15.44 17.80
N SER A 85 -3.82 16.42 16.99
CA SER A 85 -5.23 16.76 16.87
C SER A 85 -5.90 16.19 15.62
N GLN A 86 -5.13 15.50 14.77
CA GLN A 86 -5.63 14.91 13.55
C GLN A 86 -6.01 13.44 13.73
N GLN A 87 -6.94 13.02 12.90
CA GLN A 87 -7.28 11.63 12.68
C GLN A 87 -7.21 11.35 11.19
N VAL A 88 -6.62 10.23 10.83
CA VAL A 88 -6.43 9.82 9.44
C VAL A 88 -7.22 8.55 9.15
N THR A 89 -7.49 8.32 7.88
CA THR A 89 -8.02 7.06 7.40
C THR A 89 -6.89 6.06 7.14
N VAL A 90 -7.21 4.77 7.14
CA VAL A 90 -6.22 3.72 6.94
C VAL A 90 -6.68 2.79 5.83
N GLU A 91 -5.87 2.68 4.80
CA GLU A 91 -6.08 1.74 3.71
C GLU A 91 -5.30 0.44 3.95
N VAL A 92 -5.90 -0.67 3.58
CA VAL A 92 -5.27 -1.99 3.60
C VAL A 92 -5.25 -2.57 2.20
N LEU A 93 -4.06 -2.96 1.73
CA LEU A 93 -3.88 -3.74 0.53
C LEU A 93 -3.61 -5.19 0.89
N ILE A 94 -4.48 -6.08 0.45
CA ILE A 94 -4.35 -7.53 0.60
C ILE A 94 -3.98 -8.12 -0.76
N LYS A 95 -2.88 -8.88 -0.79
CA LYS A 95 -2.42 -9.59 -1.99
C LYS A 95 -2.44 -11.08 -1.73
N GLY A 96 -2.94 -11.83 -2.69
CA GLY A 96 -3.00 -13.28 -2.61
C GLY A 96 -3.24 -13.92 -3.96
N ALA A 97 -3.65 -15.18 -3.95
CA ALA A 97 -4.07 -15.85 -5.16
C ALA A 97 -5.28 -16.75 -4.90
N PHE A 98 -6.25 -16.71 -5.78
CA PHE A 98 -7.33 -17.68 -5.80
C PHE A 98 -6.75 -19.07 -6.06
N PRO A 99 -7.20 -20.10 -5.35
CA PRO A 99 -6.66 -21.46 -5.49
C PRO A 99 -7.04 -22.13 -6.81
N ASP A 100 -8.10 -21.68 -7.44
CA ASP A 100 -8.64 -22.25 -8.69
C ASP A 100 -9.36 -21.17 -9.55
N ALA A 101 -9.87 -21.60 -10.70
CA ALA A 101 -10.53 -20.73 -11.67
C ALA A 101 -11.91 -20.23 -11.23
N CYS A 102 -12.56 -20.87 -10.26
CA CYS A 102 -13.94 -20.58 -9.83
C CYS A 102 -14.01 -19.78 -8.53
N SER A 103 -12.92 -19.71 -7.78
CA SER A 103 -12.89 -18.99 -6.50
C SER A 103 -12.94 -17.50 -6.71
N GLU A 104 -13.69 -16.79 -5.87
CA GLU A 104 -13.88 -15.35 -5.90
C GLU A 104 -13.87 -14.77 -4.49
N LEU A 105 -13.58 -13.47 -4.34
CA LEU A 105 -13.87 -12.77 -3.09
C LEU A 105 -15.38 -12.62 -2.92
N HIS A 106 -15.86 -12.89 -1.70
CA HIS A 106 -17.28 -12.92 -1.38
C HIS A 106 -17.70 -11.74 -0.52
N ASP A 107 -17.04 -11.58 0.62
CA ASP A 107 -17.44 -10.62 1.65
C ASP A 107 -16.26 -10.16 2.48
N VAL A 108 -16.42 -8.98 3.08
CA VAL A 108 -15.51 -8.43 4.09
C VAL A 108 -16.31 -7.84 5.23
N ALA A 109 -16.12 -8.36 6.43
CA ALA A 109 -16.68 -7.82 7.66
C ALA A 109 -15.57 -7.18 8.50
N GLN A 110 -15.89 -6.09 9.20
CA GLN A 110 -14.96 -5.37 10.06
C GLN A 110 -15.59 -5.12 11.42
N GLU A 111 -14.80 -5.32 12.48
CA GLU A 111 -15.15 -4.92 13.84
C GLU A 111 -13.96 -4.22 14.48
N ARG A 112 -14.23 -3.19 15.29
CA ARG A 112 -13.20 -2.46 16.00
C ARG A 112 -13.44 -2.48 17.51
N ALA A 113 -12.44 -2.90 18.26
CA ALA A 113 -12.40 -2.85 19.71
C ALA A 113 -11.15 -2.07 20.18
N GLY A 114 -11.30 -0.77 20.40
CA GLY A 114 -10.17 0.11 20.73
C GLY A 114 -9.12 0.17 19.63
N ASN A 115 -7.93 -0.33 19.91
CA ASN A 115 -6.80 -0.37 18.97
C ASN A 115 -6.68 -1.72 18.23
N ILE A 116 -7.64 -2.61 18.39
CA ILE A 116 -7.71 -3.90 17.70
C ILE A 116 -8.81 -3.80 16.64
N LEU A 117 -8.45 -4.16 15.41
CA LEU A 117 -9.36 -4.22 14.27
C LEU A 117 -9.42 -5.67 13.82
N ASP A 118 -10.59 -6.27 13.93
CA ASP A 118 -10.85 -7.62 13.48
C ASP A 118 -11.52 -7.57 12.09
N VAL A 119 -10.90 -8.22 11.12
CA VAL A 119 -11.35 -8.22 9.72
C VAL A 119 -11.48 -9.65 9.23
N ALA A 120 -12.67 -10.02 8.81
CA ALA A 120 -12.96 -11.29 8.17
C ALA A 120 -13.11 -11.08 6.66
N LEU A 121 -12.15 -11.56 5.88
CA LEU A 121 -12.24 -11.59 4.41
C LEU A 121 -12.58 -13.01 3.96
N MET A 122 -13.68 -13.15 3.23
CA MET A 122 -14.20 -14.44 2.79
C MET A 122 -14.09 -14.62 1.28
N MET A 123 -13.87 -15.86 0.89
CA MET A 123 -13.98 -16.36 -0.48
C MET A 123 -15.18 -17.26 -0.63
N ARG A 124 -15.65 -17.39 -1.88
CA ARG A 124 -16.67 -18.34 -2.27
C ARG A 124 -16.25 -19.14 -3.48
N LYS A 125 -16.84 -20.30 -3.63
CA LYS A 125 -16.71 -21.17 -4.79
C LYS A 125 -18.04 -21.86 -5.06
N PRO A 126 -18.53 -21.94 -6.31
CA PRO A 126 -19.76 -22.67 -6.63
C PRO A 126 -19.65 -24.15 -6.23
N GLU A 127 -20.66 -24.67 -5.56
CA GLU A 127 -20.73 -26.09 -5.20
C GLU A 127 -20.85 -26.97 -6.44
N GLY A 128 -20.24 -28.15 -6.41
CA GLY A 128 -20.32 -29.14 -7.50
C GLY A 128 -19.60 -28.75 -8.79
N SER A 129 -18.97 -27.58 -8.85
CA SER A 129 -18.25 -27.11 -10.05
C SER A 129 -16.91 -27.82 -10.21
N ILE A 130 -16.61 -28.24 -11.45
CA ILE A 130 -15.29 -28.71 -11.86
C ILE A 130 -14.47 -27.48 -12.25
N CYS A 131 -13.54 -27.08 -11.40
CA CYS A 131 -12.75 -25.88 -11.57
C CYS A 131 -11.29 -26.22 -11.93
N ALA A 132 -10.76 -25.57 -12.95
CA ALA A 132 -9.36 -25.73 -13.30
C ALA A 132 -8.46 -25.28 -12.13
N SER A 133 -7.45 -26.07 -11.79
CA SER A 133 -6.46 -25.75 -10.74
C SER A 133 -5.46 -24.73 -11.27
N VAL A 134 -5.87 -23.50 -11.40
CA VAL A 134 -5.05 -22.37 -11.86
C VAL A 134 -5.03 -21.28 -10.80
N ARG A 135 -3.86 -21.03 -10.23
CA ARG A 135 -3.69 -19.92 -9.28
C ARG A 135 -3.81 -18.59 -10.00
N ARG A 136 -4.78 -17.77 -9.61
CA ARG A 136 -5.00 -16.43 -10.16
C ARG A 136 -4.66 -15.38 -9.11
N PRO A 137 -3.64 -14.54 -9.31
CA PRO A 137 -3.31 -13.48 -8.34
C PRO A 137 -4.46 -12.50 -8.20
N TYR A 138 -4.65 -11.99 -6.96
CA TYR A 138 -5.60 -10.91 -6.69
C TYR A 138 -4.97 -9.82 -5.83
N ARG A 139 -5.54 -8.62 -5.93
CA ARG A 139 -5.25 -7.45 -5.11
C ARG A 139 -6.57 -6.87 -4.64
N PHE A 140 -6.74 -6.80 -3.35
CA PHE A 140 -7.95 -6.24 -2.76
C PHE A 140 -7.58 -5.07 -1.88
N TYR A 141 -8.22 -3.92 -2.14
CA TYR A 141 -8.07 -2.69 -1.37
C TYR A 141 -9.32 -2.47 -0.54
N MET A 142 -9.12 -2.17 0.73
CA MET A 142 -10.20 -1.79 1.63
C MET A 142 -9.78 -0.64 2.52
N MET A 143 -10.74 0.17 2.95
CA MET A 143 -10.57 1.16 4.00
C MET A 143 -10.97 0.53 5.33
N LEU A 144 -10.17 0.74 6.36
CA LEU A 144 -10.58 0.39 7.72
C LEU A 144 -11.63 1.38 8.20
N GLU A 145 -12.68 0.86 8.87
CA GLU A 145 -13.77 1.69 9.37
C GLU A 145 -13.31 2.63 10.48
N GLY A 146 -13.82 3.87 10.43
CA GLY A 146 -13.51 4.92 11.38
C GLY A 146 -12.25 5.70 11.04
N SER A 147 -11.74 6.40 12.02
CA SER A 147 -10.57 7.27 11.93
C SER A 147 -9.57 6.94 13.04
N TYR A 148 -8.31 7.26 12.80
CA TYR A 148 -7.17 6.78 13.59
C TYR A 148 -6.24 7.93 13.94
N GLY A 149 -5.98 8.15 15.22
CA GLY A 149 -4.97 9.07 15.71
C GLY A 149 -3.59 8.42 15.80
N ILE A 150 -2.61 9.19 16.28
CA ILE A 150 -1.27 8.66 16.60
C ILE A 150 -1.41 7.51 17.61
N GLY A 151 -0.75 6.38 17.31
CA GLY A 151 -0.80 5.23 18.21
C GLY A 151 -0.37 3.91 17.56
N HIS A 152 -0.42 2.87 18.36
CA HIS A 152 -0.16 1.49 17.95
C HIS A 152 -1.47 0.74 17.79
N TYR A 153 -1.61 0.02 16.71
CA TYR A 153 -2.82 -0.73 16.34
C TYR A 153 -2.47 -2.14 15.92
N THR A 154 -3.44 -3.03 16.00
CA THR A 154 -3.33 -4.40 15.52
C THR A 154 -4.50 -4.71 14.60
N LEU A 155 -4.20 -4.99 13.35
CA LEU A 155 -5.14 -5.55 12.39
C LEU A 155 -5.08 -7.08 12.49
N LYS A 156 -6.21 -7.70 12.84
CA LYS A 156 -6.42 -9.15 12.75
C LYS A 156 -7.18 -9.42 11.46
N LEU A 157 -6.50 -9.98 10.47
CA LEU A 157 -7.13 -10.38 9.22
C LEU A 157 -7.24 -11.90 9.18
N ASN A 158 -8.45 -12.40 9.29
CA ASN A 158 -8.73 -13.83 9.49
C ASN A 158 -7.88 -14.38 10.66
N ASN A 159 -6.90 -15.22 10.37
CA ASN A 159 -5.99 -15.83 11.36
C ASN A 159 -4.61 -15.14 11.46
N LYS A 160 -4.40 -13.99 10.80
CA LYS A 160 -3.11 -13.30 10.74
C LYS A 160 -3.18 -11.95 11.46
N ASN A 161 -2.24 -11.70 12.36
CA ASN A 161 -2.11 -10.41 13.04
C ASN A 161 -1.03 -9.57 12.34
N VAL A 162 -1.36 -8.31 12.09
CA VAL A 162 -0.47 -7.30 11.52
C VAL A 162 -0.46 -6.09 12.45
N ALA A 163 0.66 -5.85 13.11
CA ALA A 163 0.84 -4.62 13.89
C ALA A 163 1.19 -3.47 12.96
N PHE A 164 0.62 -2.30 13.21
CA PHE A 164 0.98 -1.06 12.52
C PHE A 164 0.96 0.12 13.47
N GLN A 165 1.64 1.19 13.09
CA GLN A 165 1.76 2.39 13.88
C GLN A 165 1.43 3.61 13.03
N ILE A 166 0.75 4.56 13.63
CA ILE A 166 0.52 5.89 13.07
C ILE A 166 1.37 6.87 13.88
N MET A 167 2.28 7.55 13.20
CA MET A 167 3.23 8.49 13.79
C MET A 167 3.11 9.86 13.12
N ALA A 168 3.35 10.94 13.88
CA ALA A 168 3.59 12.24 13.27
C ALA A 168 4.86 12.17 12.40
N SER A 169 4.90 12.95 11.31
CA SER A 169 6.12 13.12 10.54
C SER A 169 7.20 13.81 11.39
N GLU A 170 8.46 13.40 11.25
CA GLU A 170 9.57 13.98 12.02
C GLU A 170 9.82 15.47 11.73
N ASP A 171 9.25 16.02 10.66
CA ASP A 171 9.37 17.44 10.30
C ASP A 171 8.58 18.39 11.22
N GLU A 172 7.64 17.91 12.03
CA GLU A 172 6.90 18.73 13.01
C GLU A 172 7.62 18.89 14.36
N ALA A 173 8.72 18.21 14.59
CA ALA A 173 9.47 18.23 15.86
C ALA A 173 10.63 19.26 15.89
N ARG A 174 10.72 20.17 14.88
CA ARG A 174 11.75 21.22 14.82
C ARG A 174 11.21 22.62 14.97
#